data_8b8475771cad80fb6bf115590c09395a
#
_entry.id   8b8475771cad80fb6bf115590c09395a
#
_cell.length_a   1.000
_cell.length_b   1.000
_cell.length_c   1.000
_cell.angle_alpha   90.00
_cell.angle_beta   90.00
_cell.angle_gamma   90.00
#
_symmetry.space_group_name_H-M   'P 1'
#
loop_
_entity.id
_entity.type
_entity.pdbx_description
1 polymer ?
#
loop_
_entity_poly.entity_id
_entity_poly.type
_entity_poly.pdbx_seq_one_letter_code
_entity_poly.pdbx_strand_id
1 'polypeptide(L)'
;MTDDIEMRRRRAAYRACHRGTKEMDLVLGRFAVARLPGMTHRELDDFERLLALPDPLLTQWFQRAEEPEEAAFAALMSALRSYHGLAAT
;
A
#
# COMPACT_ATOMS: atom_id res chain seq x y z
N MET A 1 2.57 -24.65 -5.71
CA MET A 1 3.17 -24.44 -4.43
C MET A 1 2.28 -23.57 -3.59
N THR A 2 1.95 -24.08 -2.48
CA THR A 2 0.98 -23.41 -1.63
C THR A 2 1.52 -22.15 -0.97
N ASP A 3 2.85 -22.00 -1.00
CA ASP A 3 3.47 -20.95 -0.21
C ASP A 3 3.71 -19.66 -0.96
N ASP A 4 3.36 -19.64 -2.24
CA ASP A 4 3.68 -18.47 -3.05
C ASP A 4 3.05 -17.21 -2.52
N ILE A 5 1.76 -17.26 -2.19
CA ILE A 5 1.09 -16.05 -1.73
C ILE A 5 1.59 -15.64 -0.35
N GLU A 6 1.93 -16.61 0.50
CA GLU A 6 2.48 -16.30 1.80
C GLU A 6 3.82 -15.61 1.69
N MET A 7 4.67 -16.11 0.82
CA MET A 7 5.98 -15.48 0.62
C MET A 7 5.83 -14.11 0.01
N ARG A 8 4.89 -13.95 -0.91
CA ARG A 8 4.63 -12.65 -1.51
C ARG A 8 4.15 -11.66 -0.45
N ARG A 9 3.27 -12.12 0.44
CA ARG A 9 2.78 -11.27 1.52
C ARG A 9 3.90 -10.83 2.44
N ARG A 10 4.80 -11.75 2.80
CA ARG A 10 5.94 -11.41 3.65
C ARG A 10 6.85 -10.38 3.00
N ARG A 11 7.13 -10.59 1.71
CA ARG A 11 7.97 -9.65 0.98
C ARG A 11 7.32 -8.28 0.89
N ALA A 12 6.04 -8.26 0.61
CA ALA A 12 5.31 -7.01 0.52
C ALA A 12 5.29 -6.28 1.86
N ALA A 13 5.10 -7.03 2.95
CA ALA A 13 5.12 -6.44 4.29
C ALA A 13 6.46 -5.82 4.59
N TYR A 14 7.54 -6.52 4.27
CA TYR A 14 8.87 -5.99 4.49
C TYR A 14 9.10 -4.70 3.71
N ARG A 15 8.74 -4.73 2.42
CA ARG A 15 8.91 -3.56 1.57
C ARG A 15 8.06 -2.38 2.04
N ALA A 16 6.87 -2.66 2.55
CA ALA A 16 5.99 -1.61 3.05
C ALA A 16 6.54 -0.98 4.32
N CYS A 17 7.23 -1.76 5.15
CA CYS A 17 7.77 -1.29 6.41
C CYS A 17 9.14 -0.66 6.29
N HIS A 18 9.78 -0.76 5.13
CA HIS A 18 11.15 -0.28 4.93
C HIS A 18 11.20 0.62 3.70
N ARG A 19 10.49 1.75 3.80
CA ARG A 19 10.49 2.75 2.74
C ARG A 19 11.65 3.73 2.96
N GLY A 20 11.69 4.73 2.12
CA GLY A 20 12.75 5.73 2.21
C GLY A 20 12.54 6.77 3.29
N THR A 21 11.32 6.92 3.80
CA THR A 21 11.00 7.89 4.84
C THR A 21 10.26 7.21 5.97
N LYS A 22 10.40 7.78 7.17
CA LYS A 22 9.69 7.27 8.32
C LYS A 22 8.19 7.35 8.16
N GLU A 23 7.72 8.41 7.55
CA GLU A 23 6.29 8.59 7.37
C GLU A 23 5.71 7.47 6.52
N MET A 24 6.36 7.17 5.39
CA MET A 24 5.87 6.11 4.52
C MET A 24 6.05 4.73 5.15
N ASP A 25 7.10 4.53 5.94
CA ASP A 25 7.24 3.29 6.70
C ASP A 25 6.01 3.05 7.57
N LEU A 26 5.55 4.07 8.25
CA LEU A 26 4.39 3.96 9.14
C LEU A 26 3.09 3.82 8.34
N VAL A 27 2.91 4.67 7.34
CA VAL A 27 1.66 4.70 6.58
C VAL A 27 1.44 3.37 5.86
N LEU A 28 2.42 2.93 5.10
CA LEU A 28 2.29 1.70 4.33
C LEU A 28 2.49 0.47 5.18
N GLY A 29 3.40 0.53 6.15
CA GLY A 29 3.71 -0.63 6.97
C GLY A 29 2.54 -1.06 7.83
N ARG A 30 1.90 -0.13 8.51
CA ARG A 30 0.76 -0.47 9.36
C ARG A 30 -0.40 -1.00 8.55
N PHE A 31 -0.65 -0.38 7.42
CA PHE A 31 -1.70 -0.85 6.52
C PHE A 31 -1.39 -2.27 6.04
N ALA A 32 -0.15 -2.52 5.66
CA ALA A 32 0.25 -3.82 5.15
C ALA A 32 0.07 -4.91 6.20
N VAL A 33 0.51 -4.66 7.43
CA VAL A 33 0.38 -5.66 8.49
C VAL A 33 -1.08 -6.02 8.71
N ALA A 34 -1.96 -5.03 8.65
CA ALA A 34 -3.38 -5.26 8.92
C ALA A 34 -4.10 -5.89 7.73
N ARG A 35 -3.72 -5.58 6.51
CA ARG A 35 -4.51 -5.93 5.34
C ARG A 35 -3.94 -7.04 4.48
N LEU A 36 -2.61 -7.23 4.49
CA LEU A 36 -2.01 -8.25 3.64
C LEU A 36 -2.57 -9.65 3.88
N PRO A 37 -2.83 -10.08 5.13
CA PRO A 37 -3.34 -11.44 5.33
C PRO A 37 -4.64 -11.72 4.61
N GLY A 38 -5.45 -10.71 4.34
CA GLY A 38 -6.72 -10.90 3.66
C GLY A 38 -6.69 -10.60 2.18
N MET A 39 -5.55 -10.23 1.62
CA MET A 39 -5.50 -9.86 0.22
C MET A 39 -5.53 -11.07 -0.68
N THR A 40 -6.33 -10.97 -1.75
CA THR A 40 -6.29 -11.95 -2.82
C THR A 40 -5.05 -11.75 -3.65
N HIS A 41 -4.79 -12.70 -4.58
CA HIS A 41 -3.65 -12.53 -5.50
C HIS A 41 -3.76 -11.24 -6.29
N ARG A 42 -4.95 -10.90 -6.72
CA ARG A 42 -5.15 -9.70 -7.53
C ARG A 42 -4.88 -8.44 -6.71
N GLU A 43 -5.39 -8.40 -5.49
CA GLU A 43 -5.16 -7.27 -4.62
C GLU A 43 -3.68 -7.13 -4.28
N LEU A 44 -3.02 -8.25 -4.09
CA LEU A 44 -1.60 -8.25 -3.79
C LEU A 44 -0.79 -7.77 -4.99
N ASP A 45 -1.19 -8.15 -6.21
CA ASP A 45 -0.55 -7.64 -7.42
C ASP A 45 -0.58 -6.11 -7.43
N ASP A 46 -1.74 -5.54 -7.18
CA ASP A 46 -1.90 -4.09 -7.19
C ASP A 46 -1.07 -3.43 -6.10
N PHE A 47 -1.04 -4.04 -4.92
CA PHE A 47 -0.27 -3.48 -3.81
C PHE A 47 1.23 -3.55 -4.09
N GLU A 48 1.70 -4.65 -4.69
CA GLU A 48 3.10 -4.76 -5.06
C GLU A 48 3.50 -3.71 -6.09
N ARG A 49 2.61 -3.43 -7.03
CA ARG A 49 2.85 -2.38 -8.01
C ARG A 49 2.95 -1.01 -7.33
N LEU A 50 2.08 -0.79 -6.34
CA LEU A 50 2.12 0.45 -5.59
C LEU A 50 3.45 0.59 -4.85
N LEU A 51 3.92 -0.50 -4.23
CA LEU A 51 5.18 -0.47 -3.49
C LEU A 51 6.39 -0.17 -4.37
N ALA A 52 6.27 -0.40 -5.67
CA ALA A 52 7.35 -0.12 -6.60
C ALA A 52 7.48 1.36 -6.96
N LEU A 53 6.52 2.17 -6.55
CA LEU A 53 6.51 3.59 -6.88
C LEU A 53 7.34 4.38 -5.86
N PRO A 54 7.89 5.52 -6.28
CA PRO A 54 8.73 6.32 -5.37
C PRO A 54 7.93 6.98 -4.26
N ASP A 55 8.56 7.12 -3.10
CA ASP A 55 7.90 7.70 -1.94
C ASP A 55 7.35 9.10 -2.17
N PRO A 56 8.05 10.01 -2.88
CA PRO A 56 7.47 11.34 -3.10
C PRO A 56 6.11 11.29 -3.79
N LEU A 57 5.96 10.39 -4.75
CA LEU A 57 4.68 10.25 -5.45
C LEU A 57 3.61 9.71 -4.50
N LEU A 58 3.95 8.68 -3.74
CA LEU A 58 2.99 8.10 -2.79
C LEU A 58 2.58 9.11 -1.73
N THR A 59 3.52 9.93 -1.29
CA THR A 59 3.23 10.97 -0.31
C THR A 59 2.24 11.98 -0.88
N GLN A 60 2.45 12.41 -2.13
CA GLN A 60 1.53 13.35 -2.77
C GLN A 60 0.12 12.76 -2.88
N TRP A 61 0.04 11.49 -3.25
CA TRP A 61 -1.25 10.83 -3.35
C TRP A 61 -1.92 10.71 -1.99
N PHE A 62 -1.15 10.35 -0.97
CA PHE A 62 -1.70 10.18 0.36
C PHE A 62 -2.21 11.49 0.92
N GLN A 63 -1.50 12.59 0.64
CA GLN A 63 -1.88 13.92 1.10
C GLN A 63 -2.87 14.60 0.16
N ARG A 64 -3.29 13.92 -0.89
CA ARG A 64 -4.25 14.43 -1.87
C ARG A 64 -3.75 15.65 -2.63
N ALA A 65 -2.43 15.86 -2.65
CA ALA A 65 -1.86 16.89 -3.50
C ALA A 65 -1.99 16.50 -4.97
N GLU A 66 -2.10 15.22 -5.22
CA GLU A 66 -2.27 14.68 -6.56
C GLU A 66 -3.05 13.38 -6.43
N GLU A 67 -3.85 13.03 -7.45
CA GLU A 67 -4.61 11.79 -7.44
C GLU A 67 -4.08 10.85 -8.52
N PRO A 68 -4.01 9.56 -8.23
CA PRO A 68 -3.58 8.60 -9.25
C PRO A 68 -4.63 8.46 -10.33
N GLU A 69 -4.17 8.32 -11.57
CA GLU A 69 -5.08 8.13 -12.70
C GLU A 69 -5.61 6.71 -12.77
N GLU A 70 -4.82 5.76 -12.33
CA GLU A 70 -5.19 4.36 -12.41
C GLU A 70 -6.16 4.02 -11.29
N ALA A 71 -7.28 3.38 -11.64
CA ALA A 71 -8.34 3.09 -10.67
C ALA A 71 -7.86 2.21 -9.53
N ALA A 72 -6.97 1.24 -9.82
CA ALA A 72 -6.47 0.34 -8.78
C ALA A 72 -5.68 1.12 -7.72
N PHE A 73 -4.87 2.07 -8.16
CA PHE A 73 -4.10 2.89 -7.21
C PHE A 73 -5.00 3.85 -6.46
N ALA A 74 -6.01 4.39 -7.14
CA ALA A 74 -6.97 5.27 -6.46
C ALA A 74 -7.68 4.52 -5.34
N ALA A 75 -8.08 3.26 -5.61
CA ALA A 75 -8.75 2.45 -4.62
C ALA A 75 -7.83 2.15 -3.43
N LEU A 76 -6.56 1.84 -3.71
CA LEU A 76 -5.60 1.59 -2.64
C LEU A 76 -5.36 2.82 -1.79
N MET A 77 -5.24 3.99 -2.42
CA MET A 77 -5.04 5.22 -1.65
C MET A 77 -6.24 5.54 -0.79
N SER A 78 -7.44 5.29 -1.31
CA SER A 78 -8.65 5.48 -0.52
C SER A 78 -8.65 4.55 0.69
N ALA A 79 -8.30 3.27 0.49
CA ALA A 79 -8.24 2.31 1.58
C ALA A 79 -7.18 2.69 2.60
N LEU A 80 -6.03 3.17 2.13
CA LEU A 80 -4.96 3.63 3.01
C LEU A 80 -5.43 4.78 3.89
N ARG A 81 -6.04 5.78 3.28
CA ARG A 81 -6.53 6.93 4.03
C ARG A 81 -7.59 6.51 5.04
N SER A 82 -8.51 5.65 4.63
CA SER A 82 -9.54 5.16 5.54
C SER A 82 -8.95 4.41 6.71
N TYR A 83 -7.96 3.58 6.44
CA TYR A 83 -7.32 2.80 7.51
C TYR A 83 -6.71 3.72 8.56
N HIS A 84 -6.14 4.83 8.13
CA HIS A 84 -5.51 5.78 9.05
C HIS A 84 -6.48 6.81 9.60
N GLY A 85 -7.77 6.61 9.38
CA GLY A 85 -8.77 7.48 9.96
C GLY A 85 -8.98 8.78 9.20
N LEU A 86 -8.46 8.89 7.99
CA LEU A 86 -8.63 10.10 7.20
C LEU A 86 -9.87 9.96 6.34
N ALA A 87 -10.72 10.99 6.35
CA ALA A 87 -11.97 10.94 5.62
C ALA A 87 -11.73 10.80 4.12
N ALA A 88 -12.58 10.02 3.47
CA ALA A 88 -12.46 9.78 2.04
C ALA A 88 -13.01 10.94 1.21
N THR A 89 -13.81 11.77 1.79
CA THR A 89 -14.45 12.87 1.06
C THR A 89 -13.53 14.03 0.82
#